data_f170efcf7174ce265c3b78986bb221eb
#
_entry.id   f170efcf7174ce265c3b78986bb221eb
#
_cell.length_a   1.000
_cell.length_b   1.000
_cell.length_c   1.000
_cell.angle_alpha   90.00
_cell.angle_beta   90.00
_cell.angle_gamma   90.00
#
_symmetry.space_group_name_H-M   'P 1'
#
loop_
_entity.id
_entity.type
_entity.pdbx_description
1 polymer ?
#
loop_
_entity_poly.entity_id
_entity_poly.type
_entity_poly.pdbx_seq_one_letter_code
_entity_poly.pdbx_strand_id
1 'polypeptide(L)'
;MSVKDNHKVKPIKKELCKEWLLCKHYAKRVPSISYSFGLFKDTILVGVLTFGMPPSSTLASSICGEKYKSIVLELNRLVVNEGLDKNSLSYFVSNSISKLPKPKIIVSFSDNNMFHNGYIYQATNFIYTGKSSNDSMYIDKDGKEFHFRNLGHYQKNNRLNVSLVKRRLNEDDIDKIEIANYLRNYKGEWTAKKLDKIFGYKDTAAHWFRTDGGFSFVKVDDWVKLKDLLNLDDIFDDVMLKFEWVADVKEIIKKLELKKIEILPKNRYVFISANKKDKRKILSELKYKSLKYPKGENKRYDCNYKPLIQTQIF
;
A
#
# COMPACT_ATOMS: atom_id res chain seq x y z
N MET A 1 -13.25 18.99 -31.54
CA MET A 1 -14.14 18.03 -30.85
C MET A 1 -13.77 17.96 -29.40
N SER A 2 -14.74 17.95 -28.51
CA SER A 2 -14.51 17.75 -27.08
C SER A 2 -14.22 16.27 -26.84
N VAL A 3 -13.38 15.95 -25.84
CA VAL A 3 -13.12 14.54 -25.41
C VAL A 3 -14.43 13.80 -25.10
N LYS A 4 -15.46 14.52 -24.65
CA LYS A 4 -16.78 13.95 -24.34
C LYS A 4 -17.54 13.42 -25.56
N ASP A 5 -17.21 13.89 -26.74
CA ASP A 5 -17.95 13.58 -27.96
C ASP A 5 -17.58 12.19 -28.47
N ASN A 6 -16.32 11.78 -28.29
CA ASN A 6 -15.79 10.51 -28.82
C ASN A 6 -15.25 9.55 -27.75
N HIS A 7 -15.28 9.94 -26.45
CA HIS A 7 -14.85 9.06 -25.36
C HIS A 7 -15.98 8.78 -24.38
N LYS A 8 -16.07 7.53 -23.92
CA LYS A 8 -17.01 7.08 -22.88
C LYS A 8 -16.26 6.33 -21.79
N VAL A 9 -16.65 6.58 -20.52
CA VAL A 9 -16.14 5.85 -19.37
C VAL A 9 -17.22 4.93 -18.84
N LYS A 10 -16.94 3.63 -18.77
CA LYS A 10 -17.90 2.63 -18.29
C LYS A 10 -17.24 1.67 -17.29
N PRO A 11 -18.01 1.14 -16.32
CA PRO A 11 -17.57 -0.02 -15.56
C PRO A 11 -17.27 -1.19 -16.49
N ILE A 12 -16.20 -1.93 -16.20
CA ILE A 12 -15.83 -3.14 -16.94
C ILE A 12 -15.54 -4.28 -15.96
N LYS A 13 -15.57 -5.52 -16.45
CA LYS A 13 -15.15 -6.67 -15.67
C LYS A 13 -13.64 -6.60 -15.38
N LYS A 14 -13.22 -6.98 -14.18
CA LYS A 14 -11.80 -6.94 -13.78
C LYS A 14 -10.88 -7.82 -14.65
N GLU A 15 -11.45 -8.85 -15.25
CA GLU A 15 -10.76 -9.76 -16.17
C GLU A 15 -10.22 -8.99 -17.41
N LEU A 16 -10.97 -8.00 -17.92
CA LEU A 16 -10.56 -7.16 -19.04
C LEU A 16 -9.36 -6.25 -18.71
N CYS A 17 -9.12 -5.99 -17.42
CA CYS A 17 -7.96 -5.22 -17.01
C CYS A 17 -6.67 -6.04 -16.99
N LYS A 18 -6.76 -7.38 -16.91
CA LYS A 18 -5.62 -8.26 -16.61
C LYS A 18 -4.47 -8.11 -17.61
N GLU A 19 -4.76 -8.15 -18.88
CA GLU A 19 -3.77 -7.97 -19.94
C GLU A 19 -3.08 -6.59 -19.85
N TRP A 20 -3.87 -5.53 -19.70
CA TRP A 20 -3.37 -4.16 -19.55
C TRP A 20 -2.41 -4.03 -18.37
N LEU A 21 -2.73 -4.67 -17.26
CA LEU A 21 -1.95 -4.57 -16.01
C LEU A 21 -0.69 -5.42 -16.05
N LEU A 22 -0.72 -6.58 -16.67
CA LEU A 22 0.43 -7.49 -16.76
C LEU A 22 1.39 -7.13 -17.89
N CYS A 23 0.87 -6.64 -19.02
CA CYS A 23 1.69 -6.45 -20.21
C CYS A 23 2.04 -4.99 -20.44
N LYS A 24 1.09 -4.06 -20.24
CA LYS A 24 1.29 -2.64 -20.55
C LYS A 24 1.71 -1.76 -19.37
N HIS A 25 1.21 -2.02 -18.16
CA HIS A 25 1.58 -1.23 -16.99
C HIS A 25 3.01 -1.54 -16.51
N TYR A 26 3.81 -0.52 -16.16
CA TYR A 26 5.21 -0.70 -15.72
C TYR A 26 5.36 -1.66 -14.51
N ALA A 27 4.40 -1.71 -13.60
CA ALA A 27 4.46 -2.59 -12.43
C ALA A 27 4.18 -4.07 -12.75
N LYS A 28 3.67 -4.39 -13.93
CA LYS A 28 3.42 -5.76 -14.46
C LYS A 28 2.81 -6.72 -13.44
N ARG A 29 1.84 -6.24 -12.65
CA ARG A 29 1.13 -7.04 -11.65
C ARG A 29 -0.31 -6.57 -11.48
N VAL A 30 -1.20 -7.51 -11.15
CA VAL A 30 -2.60 -7.23 -10.84
C VAL A 30 -2.74 -6.92 -9.36
N PRO A 31 -3.23 -5.74 -8.96
CA PRO A 31 -3.52 -5.40 -7.57
C PRO A 31 -4.87 -5.98 -7.11
N SER A 32 -5.25 -5.74 -5.85
CA SER A 32 -6.64 -5.91 -5.43
C SER A 32 -7.54 -4.95 -6.23
N ILE A 33 -8.61 -5.46 -6.83
CA ILE A 33 -9.55 -4.68 -7.65
C ILE A 33 -10.95 -4.79 -7.06
N SER A 34 -11.46 -3.68 -6.53
CA SER A 34 -12.85 -3.53 -6.08
C SER A 34 -13.74 -2.91 -7.17
N TYR A 35 -13.18 -1.95 -7.93
CA TYR A 35 -13.86 -1.30 -9.05
C TYR A 35 -12.90 -1.18 -10.22
N SER A 36 -13.41 -1.39 -11.43
CA SER A 36 -12.67 -1.26 -12.68
C SER A 36 -13.48 -0.51 -13.71
N PHE A 37 -12.81 0.38 -14.43
CA PHE A 37 -13.39 1.24 -15.47
C PHE A 37 -12.56 1.16 -16.73
N GLY A 38 -13.27 1.18 -17.86
CA GLY A 38 -12.69 1.30 -19.19
C GLY A 38 -12.94 2.69 -19.77
N LEU A 39 -11.92 3.23 -20.42
CA LEU A 39 -12.04 4.35 -21.33
C LEU A 39 -12.22 3.78 -22.74
N PHE A 40 -13.33 4.12 -23.38
CA PHE A 40 -13.62 3.73 -24.75
C PHE A 40 -13.53 4.95 -25.65
N LYS A 41 -12.83 4.81 -26.76
CA LYS A 41 -12.91 5.74 -27.90
C LYS A 41 -13.79 5.08 -28.95
N ASP A 42 -14.92 5.70 -29.22
CA ASP A 42 -16.03 5.05 -29.91
C ASP A 42 -16.44 3.74 -29.20
N THR A 43 -16.22 2.58 -29.81
CA THR A 43 -16.49 1.26 -29.20
C THR A 43 -15.23 0.52 -28.72
N ILE A 44 -14.03 1.08 -28.96
CA ILE A 44 -12.75 0.41 -28.67
C ILE A 44 -12.27 0.79 -27.28
N LEU A 45 -11.89 -0.20 -26.47
CA LEU A 45 -11.25 0.01 -25.18
C LEU A 45 -9.82 0.56 -25.39
N VAL A 46 -9.58 1.78 -24.93
CA VAL A 46 -8.31 2.49 -25.07
C VAL A 46 -7.61 2.77 -23.76
N GLY A 47 -8.19 2.36 -22.64
CA GLY A 47 -7.57 2.48 -21.33
C GLY A 47 -8.36 1.80 -20.24
N VAL A 48 -7.67 1.42 -19.17
CA VAL A 48 -8.24 0.82 -17.96
C VAL A 48 -7.78 1.57 -16.70
N LEU A 49 -8.68 1.68 -15.75
CA LEU A 49 -8.43 2.28 -14.43
C LEU A 49 -9.03 1.39 -13.35
N THR A 50 -8.29 1.15 -12.27
CA THR A 50 -8.75 0.29 -11.19
C THR A 50 -8.62 0.97 -9.83
N PHE A 51 -9.62 0.72 -8.99
CA PHE A 51 -9.62 1.04 -7.57
C PHE A 51 -9.66 -0.26 -6.77
N GLY A 52 -8.96 -0.28 -5.65
CA GLY A 52 -8.97 -1.42 -4.74
C GLY A 52 -8.72 -0.99 -3.30
N MET A 53 -8.66 -1.98 -2.42
CA MET A 53 -8.29 -1.72 -1.04
C MET A 53 -6.83 -1.26 -0.97
N PRO A 54 -6.49 -0.29 -0.11
CA PRO A 54 -5.10 0.05 0.16
C PRO A 54 -4.29 -1.17 0.61
N PRO A 55 -2.96 -1.21 0.34
CA PRO A 55 -2.13 -2.38 0.63
C PRO A 55 -1.98 -2.69 2.13
N SER A 56 -2.33 -1.77 3.00
CA SER A 56 -2.37 -2.00 4.44
C SER A 56 -3.54 -1.27 5.10
N SER A 57 -4.07 -1.86 6.14
CA SER A 57 -5.07 -1.29 7.02
C SER A 57 -4.58 0.02 7.67
N THR A 58 -3.30 0.05 8.07
CA THR A 58 -2.64 1.24 8.63
C THR A 58 -2.63 2.41 7.65
N LEU A 59 -2.40 2.17 6.36
CA LEU A 59 -2.50 3.23 5.35
C LEU A 59 -3.92 3.78 5.26
N ALA A 60 -4.93 2.91 5.27
CA ALA A 60 -6.32 3.35 5.21
C ALA A 60 -6.71 4.23 6.41
N SER A 61 -6.35 3.82 7.63
CA SER A 61 -6.66 4.60 8.85
C SER A 61 -5.80 5.86 9.01
N SER A 62 -4.59 5.89 8.44
CA SER A 62 -3.69 7.04 8.56
C SER A 62 -4.16 8.28 7.79
N ILE A 63 -5.10 8.16 6.86
CA ILE A 63 -5.54 9.28 6.01
C ILE A 63 -6.49 10.21 6.77
N CYS A 64 -7.60 9.66 7.29
CA CYS A 64 -8.64 10.43 8.01
C CYS A 64 -9.08 9.75 9.31
N GLY A 65 -8.32 8.80 9.83
CA GLY A 65 -8.61 8.08 11.08
C GLY A 65 -9.39 6.78 10.86
N GLU A 66 -9.49 5.98 11.91
CA GLU A 66 -10.07 4.63 11.92
C GLU A 66 -11.54 4.65 11.45
N LYS A 67 -12.29 5.65 11.87
CA LYS A 67 -13.70 5.88 11.50
C LYS A 67 -13.95 5.85 9.99
N TYR A 68 -13.01 6.28 9.18
CA TYR A 68 -13.15 6.39 7.74
C TYR A 68 -12.43 5.30 6.95
N LYS A 69 -11.76 4.37 7.64
CA LYS A 69 -10.95 3.30 7.05
C LYS A 69 -11.71 2.50 5.99
N SER A 70 -12.96 2.13 6.26
CA SER A 70 -13.80 1.30 5.38
C SER A 70 -14.19 1.98 4.05
N ILE A 71 -14.11 3.30 3.98
CA ILE A 71 -14.45 4.06 2.76
C ILE A 71 -13.21 4.49 1.97
N VAL A 72 -12.01 4.12 2.42
CA VAL A 72 -10.76 4.42 1.71
C VAL A 72 -10.56 3.42 0.58
N LEU A 73 -10.28 3.93 -0.60
CA LEU A 73 -9.87 3.18 -1.79
C LEU A 73 -8.52 3.71 -2.30
N GLU A 74 -7.73 2.85 -2.88
CA GLU A 74 -6.56 3.24 -3.66
C GLU A 74 -6.91 3.25 -5.14
N LEU A 75 -6.70 4.38 -5.84
CA LEU A 75 -6.56 4.37 -7.29
C LEU A 75 -5.19 3.77 -7.58
N ASN A 76 -5.18 2.47 -7.81
CA ASN A 76 -3.96 1.67 -7.80
C ASN A 76 -3.39 1.41 -9.19
N ARG A 77 -4.18 1.56 -10.26
CA ARG A 77 -3.71 1.45 -11.65
C ARG A 77 -4.46 2.39 -12.57
N LEU A 78 -3.70 2.98 -13.47
CA LEU A 78 -4.19 3.79 -14.58
C LEU A 78 -3.30 3.52 -15.79
N VAL A 79 -3.86 2.94 -16.82
CA VAL A 79 -3.16 2.55 -18.05
C VAL A 79 -3.99 2.95 -19.25
N VAL A 80 -3.38 3.60 -20.20
CA VAL A 80 -4.04 4.01 -21.46
C VAL A 80 -3.13 3.75 -22.64
N ASN A 81 -3.70 3.69 -23.83
CA ASN A 81 -2.93 3.69 -25.06
C ASN A 81 -2.29 5.07 -25.28
N GLU A 82 -1.21 5.07 -26.04
CA GLU A 82 -0.53 6.28 -26.50
C GLU A 82 -1.40 7.01 -27.54
N GLY A 83 -1.12 8.29 -27.77
CA GLY A 83 -1.79 9.07 -28.83
C GLY A 83 -3.24 9.45 -28.52
N LEU A 84 -3.69 9.38 -27.27
CA LEU A 84 -5.02 9.85 -26.90
C LEU A 84 -5.10 11.38 -26.99
N ASP A 85 -6.31 11.86 -27.24
CA ASP A 85 -6.63 13.30 -27.31
C ASP A 85 -6.25 14.02 -26.00
N LYS A 86 -5.93 15.30 -26.11
CA LYS A 86 -5.65 16.17 -24.95
C LYS A 86 -6.80 16.07 -23.94
N ASN A 87 -6.48 15.96 -22.66
CA ASN A 87 -7.41 15.83 -21.52
C ASN A 87 -8.16 14.48 -21.41
N SER A 88 -7.94 13.50 -22.32
CA SER A 88 -8.59 12.18 -22.19
C SER A 88 -8.29 11.50 -20.86
N LEU A 89 -7.07 11.66 -20.34
CA LEU A 89 -6.67 11.05 -19.09
C LEU A 89 -7.38 11.67 -17.87
N SER A 90 -7.47 13.02 -17.80
CA SER A 90 -8.18 13.71 -16.73
C SER A 90 -9.70 13.47 -16.82
N TYR A 91 -10.24 13.43 -18.01
CA TYR A 91 -11.62 13.02 -18.26
C TYR A 91 -11.87 11.60 -17.72
N PHE A 92 -10.97 10.65 -18.01
CA PHE A 92 -11.10 9.26 -17.56
C PHE A 92 -11.10 9.17 -16.03
N VAL A 93 -10.10 9.75 -15.37
CA VAL A 93 -9.99 9.72 -13.90
C VAL A 93 -11.22 10.36 -13.24
N SER A 94 -11.61 11.57 -13.67
CA SER A 94 -12.73 12.30 -13.08
C SER A 94 -14.06 11.55 -13.25
N ASN A 95 -14.32 11.00 -14.44
CA ASN A 95 -15.54 10.23 -14.68
C ASN A 95 -15.56 8.88 -13.97
N SER A 96 -14.42 8.21 -13.82
CA SER A 96 -14.34 6.99 -13.03
C SER A 96 -14.65 7.25 -11.55
N ILE A 97 -14.09 8.32 -10.99
CA ILE A 97 -14.36 8.73 -9.60
C ILE A 97 -15.84 9.09 -9.40
N SER A 98 -16.45 9.79 -10.36
CA SER A 98 -17.86 10.20 -10.26
C SER A 98 -18.84 9.04 -10.20
N LYS A 99 -18.45 7.88 -10.74
CA LYS A 99 -19.25 6.65 -10.79
C LYS A 99 -19.06 5.75 -9.55
N LEU A 100 -18.13 6.08 -8.64
CA LEU A 100 -17.99 5.36 -7.39
C LEU A 100 -19.14 5.68 -6.43
N PRO A 101 -19.54 4.73 -5.58
CA PRO A 101 -20.44 5.01 -4.45
C PRO A 101 -19.85 6.10 -3.55
N LYS A 102 -20.68 6.98 -3.03
CA LYS A 102 -20.26 8.08 -2.13
C LYS A 102 -20.75 7.82 -0.71
N PRO A 103 -20.02 8.20 0.34
CA PRO A 103 -18.70 8.84 0.31
C PRO A 103 -17.54 7.84 0.03
N LYS A 104 -16.47 8.33 -0.61
CA LYS A 104 -15.20 7.60 -0.73
C LYS A 104 -14.02 8.56 -0.54
N ILE A 105 -12.97 8.07 0.09
CA ILE A 105 -11.67 8.71 0.18
C ILE A 105 -10.74 7.93 -0.75
N ILE A 106 -10.14 8.60 -1.71
CA ILE A 106 -9.30 7.96 -2.71
C ILE A 106 -7.86 8.40 -2.46
N VAL A 107 -6.99 7.44 -2.18
CA VAL A 107 -5.55 7.66 -2.14
C VAL A 107 -4.92 7.17 -3.43
N SER A 108 -3.87 7.83 -3.88
CA SER A 108 -3.06 7.36 -5.00
C SER A 108 -1.61 7.81 -4.83
N PHE A 109 -0.71 7.12 -5.52
CA PHE A 109 0.71 7.37 -5.44
C PHE A 109 1.29 7.54 -6.84
N SER A 110 2.08 8.59 -7.04
CA SER A 110 2.93 8.69 -8.23
C SER A 110 4.34 8.22 -7.89
N ASP A 111 4.92 7.44 -8.80
CA ASP A 111 6.18 6.77 -8.59
C ASP A 111 7.34 7.65 -9.07
N ASN A 112 8.12 8.17 -8.12
CA ASN A 112 9.27 9.02 -8.41
C ASN A 112 10.41 8.26 -9.11
N ASN A 113 10.51 6.92 -8.92
CA ASN A 113 11.48 6.10 -9.63
C ASN A 113 11.17 6.01 -11.13
N MET A 114 9.90 6.20 -11.50
CA MET A 114 9.43 6.28 -12.89
C MET A 114 9.38 7.73 -13.39
N PHE A 115 9.92 8.69 -12.67
CA PHE A 115 9.85 10.13 -12.96
C PHE A 115 8.41 10.64 -13.06
N HIS A 116 7.49 10.07 -12.30
CA HIS A 116 6.09 10.49 -12.28
C HIS A 116 5.84 11.47 -11.13
N ASN A 117 5.55 12.73 -11.45
CA ASN A 117 5.19 13.77 -10.48
C ASN A 117 3.69 13.83 -10.17
N GLY A 118 2.90 12.93 -10.75
CA GLY A 118 1.46 12.86 -10.49
C GLY A 118 0.64 13.98 -11.13
N TYR A 119 1.05 14.52 -12.26
CA TYR A 119 0.31 15.58 -12.97
C TYR A 119 -1.15 15.23 -13.25
N ILE A 120 -1.46 13.92 -13.45
CA ILE A 120 -2.85 13.48 -13.62
C ILE A 120 -3.69 13.73 -12.35
N TYR A 121 -3.11 13.52 -11.18
CA TYR A 121 -3.78 13.79 -9.91
C TYR A 121 -3.94 15.28 -9.66
N GLN A 122 -2.93 16.09 -10.03
CA GLN A 122 -3.00 17.56 -9.98
C GLN A 122 -4.10 18.06 -10.91
N ALA A 123 -4.17 17.58 -12.15
CA ALA A 123 -5.19 17.95 -13.13
C ALA A 123 -6.62 17.53 -12.74
N THR A 124 -6.76 16.60 -11.81
CA THR A 124 -8.05 16.10 -11.29
C THR A 124 -8.32 16.54 -9.84
N ASN A 125 -7.62 17.55 -9.36
CA ASN A 125 -7.83 18.23 -8.07
C ASN A 125 -7.65 17.30 -6.85
N PHE A 126 -6.72 16.33 -6.92
CA PHE A 126 -6.29 15.62 -5.74
C PHE A 126 -5.44 16.54 -4.86
N ILE A 127 -5.55 16.40 -3.56
CA ILE A 127 -4.73 17.08 -2.58
C ILE A 127 -3.37 16.37 -2.51
N TYR A 128 -2.29 17.10 -2.72
CA TYR A 128 -0.96 16.54 -2.49
C TYR A 128 -0.66 16.56 -0.99
N THR A 129 -0.31 15.42 -0.43
CA THR A 129 -0.12 15.23 1.02
C THR A 129 1.30 14.79 1.37
N GLY A 130 2.25 15.07 0.50
CA GLY A 130 3.66 14.74 0.71
C GLY A 130 4.06 13.38 0.17
N LYS A 131 5.18 12.89 0.64
CA LYS A 131 5.77 11.63 0.20
C LYS A 131 5.37 10.46 1.11
N SER A 132 5.41 9.25 0.60
CA SER A 132 5.36 8.04 1.41
C SER A 132 6.61 7.90 2.27
N SER A 133 6.62 6.97 3.22
CA SER A 133 7.87 6.53 3.86
C SER A 133 8.84 5.99 2.81
N ASN A 134 10.14 6.04 3.14
CA ASN A 134 11.15 5.38 2.32
C ASN A 134 10.84 3.87 2.27
N ASP A 135 11.02 3.30 1.11
CA ASP A 135 10.90 1.87 0.88
C ASP A 135 12.24 1.34 0.37
N SER A 136 12.40 0.03 0.33
CA SER A 136 13.60 -0.60 -0.16
C SER A 136 13.26 -1.81 -0.99
N MET A 137 14.06 -2.05 -2.00
CA MET A 137 14.04 -3.26 -2.79
C MET A 137 15.36 -4.02 -2.63
N TYR A 138 15.37 -5.23 -3.09
CA TYR A 138 16.55 -6.07 -3.13
C TYR A 138 16.84 -6.39 -4.59
N ILE A 139 18.13 -6.48 -4.93
CA ILE A 139 18.59 -6.82 -6.27
C ILE A 139 19.59 -7.95 -6.16
N ASP A 140 19.49 -8.95 -7.04
CA ASP A 140 20.48 -10.01 -7.15
C ASP A 140 21.65 -9.61 -8.07
N LYS A 141 22.61 -10.50 -8.21
CA LYS A 141 23.79 -10.31 -9.06
C LYS A 141 23.47 -10.11 -10.56
N ASP A 142 22.30 -10.62 -10.99
CA ASP A 142 21.85 -10.55 -12.38
C ASP A 142 20.97 -9.32 -12.65
N GLY A 143 20.82 -8.42 -11.64
CA GLY A 143 20.03 -7.21 -11.74
C GLY A 143 18.53 -7.42 -11.54
N LYS A 144 18.07 -8.60 -11.11
CA LYS A 144 16.67 -8.88 -10.87
C LYS A 144 16.22 -8.28 -9.55
N GLU A 145 15.12 -7.54 -9.59
CA GLU A 145 14.56 -6.84 -8.44
C GLU A 145 13.58 -7.71 -7.65
N PHE A 146 13.67 -7.62 -6.34
CA PHE A 146 12.80 -8.31 -5.39
C PHE A 146 12.24 -7.34 -4.36
N HIS A 147 10.94 -7.30 -4.24
CA HIS A 147 10.32 -6.61 -3.12
C HIS A 147 10.34 -7.53 -1.89
N PHE A 148 10.65 -6.99 -0.71
CA PHE A 148 10.74 -7.72 0.56
C PHE A 148 9.54 -8.68 0.78
N ARG A 149 8.30 -8.21 0.54
CA ARG A 149 7.07 -8.99 0.71
C ARG A 149 6.95 -10.20 -0.22
N ASN A 150 7.70 -10.22 -1.31
CA ASN A 150 7.63 -11.29 -2.32
C ASN A 150 8.69 -12.37 -2.10
N LEU A 151 9.66 -12.16 -1.21
CA LEU A 151 10.75 -13.11 -0.99
C LEU A 151 10.26 -14.45 -0.45
N GLY A 152 9.27 -14.46 0.44
CA GLY A 152 8.67 -15.70 0.94
C GLY A 152 7.99 -16.52 -0.16
N HIS A 153 7.28 -15.86 -1.09
CA HIS A 153 6.70 -16.54 -2.27
C HIS A 153 7.76 -17.05 -3.23
N TYR A 154 8.82 -16.27 -3.46
CA TYR A 154 9.94 -16.70 -4.29
C TYR A 154 10.61 -17.95 -3.72
N GLN A 155 10.87 -18.01 -2.42
CA GLN A 155 11.42 -19.18 -1.72
C GLN A 155 10.53 -20.40 -1.94
N LYS A 156 9.22 -20.28 -1.74
CA LYS A 156 8.27 -21.39 -1.90
C LYS A 156 8.27 -21.93 -3.33
N ASN A 157 8.26 -21.04 -4.32
CA ASN A 157 8.23 -21.41 -5.74
C ASN A 157 9.56 -22.04 -6.21
N ASN A 158 10.69 -21.61 -5.65
CA ASN A 158 12.02 -22.11 -6.04
C ASN A 158 12.57 -23.15 -5.07
N ARG A 159 11.79 -23.58 -4.09
CA ARG A 159 12.15 -24.63 -3.11
C ARG A 159 13.50 -24.37 -2.42
N LEU A 160 13.77 -23.10 -2.09
CA LEU A 160 14.98 -22.77 -1.35
C LEU A 160 14.91 -23.39 0.05
N ASN A 161 15.93 -24.14 0.41
CA ASN A 161 16.06 -24.71 1.75
C ASN A 161 16.52 -23.60 2.71
N VAL A 162 15.58 -23.01 3.44
CA VAL A 162 15.81 -21.97 4.45
C VAL A 162 15.10 -22.34 5.75
N SER A 163 15.62 -21.84 6.87
CA SER A 163 15.00 -21.98 8.16
C SER A 163 13.60 -21.35 8.20
N LEU A 164 12.77 -21.86 9.11
CA LEU A 164 11.46 -21.28 9.37
C LEU A 164 11.52 -20.48 10.66
N VAL A 165 10.80 -19.36 10.67
CA VAL A 165 10.62 -18.50 11.85
C VAL A 165 9.13 -18.35 12.15
N LYS A 166 8.80 -18.14 13.41
CA LYS A 166 7.42 -17.89 13.83
C LYS A 166 7.02 -16.46 13.48
N ARG A 167 5.91 -16.31 12.77
CA ARG A 167 5.26 -15.04 12.49
C ARG A 167 3.91 -15.02 13.19
N ARG A 168 3.66 -14.00 14.02
CA ARG A 168 2.37 -13.85 14.71
C ARG A 168 1.24 -13.67 13.70
N LEU A 169 0.09 -14.25 14.02
CA LEU A 169 -1.13 -14.10 13.24
C LEU A 169 -1.91 -12.86 13.70
N ASN A 170 -2.68 -12.28 12.77
CA ASN A 170 -3.68 -11.24 13.04
C ASN A 170 -3.16 -10.00 13.80
N GLU A 171 -1.90 -9.59 13.59
CA GLU A 171 -1.34 -8.40 14.27
C GLU A 171 -2.12 -7.11 14.01
N ASP A 172 -2.86 -7.04 12.90
CA ASP A 172 -3.65 -5.86 12.54
C ASP A 172 -4.97 -5.76 13.31
N ASP A 173 -5.47 -6.86 13.87
CA ASP A 173 -6.73 -6.93 14.60
C ASP A 173 -6.54 -6.73 16.11
N ILE A 174 -5.29 -6.56 16.56
CA ILE A 174 -4.94 -6.50 17.97
C ILE A 174 -4.84 -5.05 18.44
N ASP A 175 -5.43 -4.73 19.60
CA ASP A 175 -5.26 -3.42 20.23
C ASP A 175 -3.85 -3.29 20.85
N LYS A 176 -2.97 -2.66 20.08
CA LYS A 176 -1.57 -2.42 20.44
C LYS A 176 -1.42 -1.49 21.65
N ILE A 177 -2.38 -0.59 21.85
CA ILE A 177 -2.36 0.35 22.97
C ILE A 177 -2.72 -0.38 24.26
N GLU A 178 -3.69 -1.28 24.19
CA GLU A 178 -4.10 -2.09 25.33
C GLU A 178 -2.92 -2.95 25.84
N ILE A 179 -2.25 -3.67 24.94
CA ILE A 179 -1.07 -4.47 25.30
C ILE A 179 0.06 -3.60 25.84
N ALA A 180 0.35 -2.45 25.23
CA ALA A 180 1.39 -1.56 25.69
C ALA A 180 1.11 -1.04 27.11
N ASN A 181 -0.13 -0.68 27.41
CA ASN A 181 -0.55 -0.24 28.74
C ASN A 181 -0.46 -1.38 29.77
N TYR A 182 -0.90 -2.57 29.38
CA TYR A 182 -0.76 -3.76 30.22
C TYR A 182 0.71 -4.00 30.57
N LEU A 183 1.60 -4.07 29.60
CA LEU A 183 3.03 -4.25 29.84
C LEU A 183 3.63 -3.14 30.71
N ARG A 184 3.19 -1.89 30.59
CA ARG A 184 3.62 -0.78 31.44
C ARG A 184 3.26 -0.99 32.91
N ASN A 185 2.06 -1.50 33.17
CA ASN A 185 1.57 -1.72 34.52
C ASN A 185 2.41 -2.76 35.30
N TYR A 186 2.93 -3.77 34.57
CA TYR A 186 3.73 -4.85 35.15
C TYR A 186 5.24 -4.65 34.99
N LYS A 187 5.67 -3.59 34.35
CA LYS A 187 7.09 -3.34 34.07
C LYS A 187 7.97 -3.21 35.32
N GLY A 188 7.42 -2.68 36.41
CA GLY A 188 8.17 -2.50 37.68
C GLY A 188 9.51 -1.81 37.45
N GLU A 189 10.58 -2.37 38.01
CA GLU A 189 11.96 -1.88 37.89
C GLU A 189 12.67 -2.24 36.58
N TRP A 190 11.96 -2.93 35.63
CA TRP A 190 12.54 -3.35 34.39
C TRP A 190 12.65 -2.19 33.42
N THR A 191 13.87 -1.72 33.17
CA THR A 191 14.12 -0.72 32.12
C THR A 191 14.26 -1.38 30.75
N ALA A 192 13.95 -0.63 29.68
CA ALA A 192 14.13 -1.12 28.31
C ALA A 192 15.57 -1.61 28.06
N LYS A 193 16.59 -0.93 28.60
CA LYS A 193 18.00 -1.34 28.51
C LYS A 193 18.29 -2.68 29.18
N LYS A 194 17.69 -2.94 30.36
CA LYS A 194 17.84 -4.23 31.05
C LYS A 194 17.21 -5.34 30.21
N LEU A 195 16.01 -5.11 29.68
CA LEU A 195 15.31 -6.05 28.82
C LEU A 195 16.06 -6.32 27.51
N ASP A 196 16.53 -5.27 26.83
CA ASP A 196 17.34 -5.42 25.63
C ASP A 196 18.57 -6.30 25.87
N LYS A 197 19.25 -6.14 27.03
CA LYS A 197 20.39 -6.98 27.41
C LYS A 197 20.00 -8.45 27.60
N ILE A 198 18.86 -8.72 28.25
CA ILE A 198 18.38 -10.09 28.54
C ILE A 198 17.96 -10.81 27.25
N PHE A 199 17.31 -10.08 26.33
CA PHE A 199 16.79 -10.65 25.08
C PHE A 199 17.78 -10.55 23.90
N GLY A 200 18.97 -9.97 24.10
CA GLY A 200 19.98 -9.81 23.06
C GLY A 200 19.57 -8.81 21.98
N TYR A 201 18.80 -7.78 22.34
CA TYR A 201 18.36 -6.74 21.43
C TYR A 201 19.19 -5.44 21.57
N LYS A 202 19.02 -4.56 20.58
CA LYS A 202 19.53 -3.20 20.63
C LYS A 202 18.38 -2.24 20.34
N ASP A 203 18.00 -1.46 21.36
CA ASP A 203 16.95 -0.44 21.32
C ASP A 203 15.54 -0.98 20.86
N THR A 204 15.22 -2.23 21.16
CA THR A 204 13.95 -2.87 20.77
C THR A 204 12.91 -2.85 21.88
N ALA A 205 13.30 -3.16 23.11
CA ALA A 205 12.37 -3.31 24.23
C ALA A 205 11.61 -2.02 24.57
N ALA A 206 12.17 -0.84 24.26
CA ALA A 206 11.48 0.42 24.43
C ALA A 206 10.17 0.50 23.61
N HIS A 207 10.12 -0.15 22.45
CA HIS A 207 8.95 -0.16 21.57
C HIS A 207 7.81 -1.04 22.08
N TRP A 208 8.08 -2.00 22.98
CA TRP A 208 7.04 -2.86 23.57
C TRP A 208 6.08 -2.08 24.51
N PHE A 209 6.52 -0.92 24.96
CA PHE A 209 5.78 -0.08 25.92
C PHE A 209 5.22 1.21 25.29
N ARG A 210 5.29 1.38 23.96
CA ARG A 210 4.88 2.63 23.30
C ARG A 210 3.39 2.64 22.98
N THR A 211 2.73 3.74 23.34
CA THR A 211 1.31 4.00 23.08
C THR A 211 1.08 5.07 22.00
N ASP A 212 2.16 5.62 21.43
CA ASP A 212 2.16 6.74 20.46
C ASP A 212 2.25 6.30 18.99
N GLY A 213 1.86 5.05 18.69
CA GLY A 213 1.97 4.46 17.36
C GLY A 213 3.33 3.83 17.03
N GLY A 214 4.31 3.93 17.94
CA GLY A 214 5.62 3.29 17.79
C GLY A 214 5.73 1.92 18.46
N PHE A 215 4.61 1.29 18.80
CA PHE A 215 4.58 -0.05 19.41
C PHE A 215 5.09 -1.12 18.43
N SER A 216 5.91 -2.02 18.94
CA SER A 216 6.25 -3.29 18.30
C SER A 216 5.94 -4.47 19.21
N PHE A 217 5.45 -5.54 18.63
CA PHE A 217 5.19 -6.75 19.40
C PHE A 217 6.50 -7.41 19.88
N VAL A 218 6.45 -7.97 21.07
CA VAL A 218 7.46 -8.94 21.54
C VAL A 218 7.43 -10.15 20.60
N LYS A 219 8.55 -10.72 20.25
CA LYS A 219 8.56 -11.95 19.41
C LYS A 219 7.81 -13.08 20.11
N VAL A 220 7.22 -13.97 19.32
CA VAL A 220 6.49 -15.13 19.84
C VAL A 220 7.36 -15.95 20.78
N ASP A 221 8.62 -16.21 20.40
CA ASP A 221 9.55 -16.99 21.21
C ASP A 221 10.00 -16.31 22.50
N ASP A 222 9.91 -14.98 22.54
CA ASP A 222 10.35 -14.18 23.70
C ASP A 222 9.19 -13.88 24.66
N TRP A 223 7.93 -14.10 24.25
CA TRP A 223 6.76 -13.76 25.05
C TRP A 223 6.71 -14.51 26.36
N VAL A 224 6.91 -15.84 26.35
CA VAL A 224 6.91 -16.66 27.57
C VAL A 224 7.97 -16.17 28.55
N LYS A 225 9.19 -15.92 28.06
CA LYS A 225 10.28 -15.43 28.90
C LYS A 225 9.98 -14.03 29.46
N LEU A 226 9.32 -13.16 28.70
CA LEU A 226 8.91 -11.85 29.18
C LEU A 226 7.82 -11.95 30.24
N LYS A 227 6.86 -12.86 30.07
CA LYS A 227 5.83 -13.15 31.08
C LYS A 227 6.45 -13.54 32.41
N ASP A 228 7.36 -14.48 32.40
CA ASP A 228 8.06 -14.93 33.60
C ASP A 228 8.81 -13.77 34.28
N LEU A 229 9.53 -12.96 33.48
CA LEU A 229 10.31 -11.82 33.99
C LEU A 229 9.44 -10.70 34.61
N LEU A 230 8.30 -10.43 34.04
CA LEU A 230 7.40 -9.36 34.44
C LEU A 230 6.26 -9.86 35.35
N ASN A 231 6.19 -11.15 35.59
CA ASN A 231 5.11 -11.82 36.33
C ASN A 231 3.72 -11.47 35.75
N LEU A 232 3.58 -11.65 34.41
CA LEU A 232 2.33 -11.39 33.72
C LEU A 232 1.40 -12.60 33.81
N ASP A 233 0.09 -12.34 33.78
CA ASP A 233 -0.93 -13.38 33.59
C ASP A 233 -1.10 -13.79 32.13
N ASP A 234 -2.05 -14.71 31.84
CA ASP A 234 -2.25 -15.32 30.52
C ASP A 234 -3.24 -14.54 29.62
N ILE A 235 -3.67 -13.35 30.04
CA ILE A 235 -4.75 -12.60 29.39
C ILE A 235 -4.51 -12.32 27.88
N PHE A 236 -3.25 -12.22 27.46
CA PHE A 236 -2.89 -11.99 26.06
C PHE A 236 -2.28 -13.20 25.37
N ASP A 237 -2.21 -14.38 26.00
CA ASP A 237 -1.57 -15.55 25.40
C ASP A 237 -2.25 -16.00 24.10
N ASP A 238 -3.57 -15.94 24.05
CA ASP A 238 -4.34 -16.24 22.84
C ASP A 238 -3.99 -15.39 21.62
N VAL A 239 -3.44 -14.22 21.89
CA VAL A 239 -3.02 -13.26 20.87
C VAL A 239 -1.52 -13.35 20.63
N MET A 240 -0.74 -13.42 21.70
CA MET A 240 0.72 -13.32 21.67
C MET A 240 1.40 -14.61 21.21
N LEU A 241 0.75 -15.78 21.40
CA LEU A 241 1.31 -17.10 21.05
C LEU A 241 0.74 -17.69 19.77
N LYS A 242 -0.29 -17.08 19.14
CA LYS A 242 -0.78 -17.54 17.82
C LYS A 242 0.19 -17.16 16.71
N PHE A 243 0.70 -18.14 16.01
CA PHE A 243 1.68 -17.92 14.95
C PHE A 243 1.55 -18.94 13.80
N GLU A 244 2.18 -18.62 12.69
CA GLU A 244 2.46 -19.55 11.59
C GLU A 244 3.97 -19.62 11.33
N TRP A 245 4.41 -20.74 10.76
CA TRP A 245 5.78 -20.90 10.32
C TRP A 245 5.96 -20.28 8.94
N VAL A 246 6.89 -19.36 8.82
CA VAL A 246 7.23 -18.69 7.55
C VAL A 246 8.73 -18.81 7.30
N ALA A 247 9.12 -18.77 6.03
CA ALA A 247 10.53 -18.78 5.66
C ALA A 247 11.28 -17.56 6.25
N ASP A 248 12.47 -17.77 6.76
CA ASP A 248 13.32 -16.67 7.24
C ASP A 248 13.81 -15.82 6.06
N VAL A 249 13.24 -14.65 5.93
CA VAL A 249 13.59 -13.70 4.85
C VAL A 249 15.04 -13.26 4.93
N LYS A 250 15.64 -13.17 6.13
CA LYS A 250 17.06 -12.83 6.28
C LYS A 250 17.96 -13.89 5.68
N GLU A 251 17.60 -15.16 5.88
CA GLU A 251 18.32 -16.27 5.28
C GLU A 251 18.13 -16.32 3.76
N ILE A 252 16.93 -16.01 3.26
CA ILE A 252 16.69 -15.88 1.81
C ILE A 252 17.60 -14.80 1.22
N ILE A 253 17.65 -13.63 1.82
CA ILE A 253 18.49 -12.50 1.38
C ILE A 253 19.96 -12.94 1.34
N LYS A 254 20.43 -13.63 2.36
CA LYS A 254 21.80 -14.12 2.44
C LYS A 254 22.11 -15.17 1.37
N LYS A 255 21.23 -16.18 1.20
CA LYS A 255 21.43 -17.28 0.22
C LYS A 255 21.40 -16.81 -1.23
N LEU A 256 20.59 -15.79 -1.51
CA LEU A 256 20.50 -15.19 -2.86
C LEU A 256 21.48 -14.03 -3.05
N GLU A 257 22.32 -13.73 -2.06
CA GLU A 257 23.29 -12.61 -2.09
C GLU A 257 22.65 -11.28 -2.46
N LEU A 258 21.40 -11.05 -2.00
CA LEU A 258 20.63 -9.88 -2.37
C LEU A 258 21.22 -8.62 -1.75
N LYS A 259 21.44 -7.60 -2.57
CA LYS A 259 21.82 -6.26 -2.13
C LYS A 259 20.59 -5.39 -1.94
N LYS A 260 20.50 -4.73 -0.80
CA LYS A 260 19.42 -3.77 -0.53
C LYS A 260 19.69 -2.49 -1.33
N ILE A 261 18.68 -2.03 -2.05
CA ILE A 261 18.67 -0.74 -2.74
C ILE A 261 17.54 0.13 -2.17
N GLU A 262 17.81 1.40 -1.98
CA GLU A 262 16.80 2.38 -1.60
C GLU A 262 16.05 2.83 -2.84
N ILE A 263 14.72 2.93 -2.71
CA ILE A 263 13.87 3.49 -3.74
C ILE A 263 13.29 4.82 -3.29
N LEU A 264 13.14 5.73 -4.23
CA LEU A 264 12.60 7.06 -3.94
C LEU A 264 11.17 6.95 -3.39
N PRO A 265 10.85 7.68 -2.33
CA PRO A 265 9.50 7.69 -1.79
C PRO A 265 8.52 8.24 -2.82
N LYS A 266 7.33 7.65 -2.88
CA LYS A 266 6.26 8.03 -3.82
C LYS A 266 5.53 9.27 -3.35
N ASN A 267 5.08 10.10 -4.27
CA ASN A 267 4.21 11.24 -3.95
C ASN A 267 2.80 10.75 -3.68
N ARG A 268 2.24 11.10 -2.54
CA ARG A 268 0.89 10.71 -2.09
C ARG A 268 -0.12 11.80 -2.42
N TYR A 269 -1.23 11.38 -3.02
CA TYR A 269 -2.35 12.20 -3.42
C TYR A 269 -3.65 11.68 -2.81
N VAL A 270 -4.51 12.57 -2.32
CA VAL A 270 -5.79 12.22 -1.69
C VAL A 270 -6.91 12.98 -2.36
N PHE A 271 -8.01 12.31 -2.68
CA PHE A 271 -9.24 12.93 -3.20
C PHE A 271 -10.44 12.48 -2.37
N ILE A 272 -11.33 13.40 -2.03
CA ILE A 272 -12.55 13.09 -1.29
C ILE A 272 -13.75 13.22 -2.23
N SER A 273 -14.34 12.06 -2.56
CA SER A 273 -15.57 11.94 -3.34
C SER A 273 -16.76 11.85 -2.42
N ALA A 274 -17.40 12.96 -2.13
CA ALA A 274 -18.56 13.06 -1.25
C ALA A 274 -19.41 14.27 -1.63
N ASN A 275 -20.63 14.37 -1.06
CA ASN A 275 -21.40 15.60 -1.11
C ASN A 275 -20.68 16.74 -0.35
N LYS A 276 -21.14 17.97 -0.50
CA LYS A 276 -20.46 19.15 0.07
C LYS A 276 -20.32 19.11 1.60
N LYS A 277 -21.35 18.61 2.31
CA LYS A 277 -21.37 18.49 3.78
C LYS A 277 -20.37 17.46 4.26
N ASP A 278 -20.44 16.25 3.73
CA ASP A 278 -19.55 15.14 4.11
C ASP A 278 -18.10 15.42 3.70
N LYS A 279 -17.90 16.04 2.53
CA LYS A 279 -16.56 16.45 2.09
C LYS A 279 -15.88 17.39 3.07
N ARG A 280 -16.61 18.39 3.58
CA ARG A 280 -16.06 19.32 4.59
C ARG A 280 -15.70 18.58 5.88
N LYS A 281 -16.58 17.67 6.35
CA LYS A 281 -16.36 16.87 7.55
C LYS A 281 -15.15 15.92 7.40
N ILE A 282 -15.01 15.26 6.26
CA ILE A 282 -13.88 14.36 6.01
C ILE A 282 -12.59 15.16 5.88
N LEU A 283 -12.62 16.35 5.25
CA LEU A 283 -11.44 17.20 5.12
C LEU A 283 -10.94 17.72 6.46
N SER A 284 -11.81 18.01 7.43
CA SER A 284 -11.38 18.42 8.77
C SER A 284 -10.70 17.32 9.57
N GLU A 285 -10.89 16.06 9.17
CA GLU A 285 -10.26 14.88 9.77
C GLU A 285 -8.99 14.42 9.01
N LEU A 286 -8.62 15.11 7.94
CA LEU A 286 -7.42 14.75 7.16
C LEU A 286 -6.17 14.93 8.00
N LYS A 287 -5.47 13.82 8.29
CA LYS A 287 -4.29 13.80 9.15
C LYS A 287 -3.02 14.32 8.48
N TYR A 288 -3.03 14.45 7.18
CA TYR A 288 -1.90 14.94 6.41
C TYR A 288 -2.09 16.40 5.98
N LYS A 289 -1.02 17.18 6.06
CA LYS A 289 -1.04 18.58 5.56
C LYS A 289 -1.22 18.60 4.05
N SER A 290 -2.04 19.52 3.57
CA SER A 290 -2.08 19.87 2.14
C SER A 290 -0.82 20.65 1.79
N LEU A 291 -0.11 20.21 0.76
CA LEU A 291 1.14 20.80 0.33
C LEU A 291 1.03 21.31 -1.12
N LYS A 292 1.96 22.17 -1.51
CA LYS A 292 2.08 22.61 -2.91
C LYS A 292 2.45 21.42 -3.79
N TYR A 293 1.87 21.35 -4.97
CA TYR A 293 2.14 20.28 -5.93
C TYR A 293 3.62 20.22 -6.30
N PRO A 294 4.20 19.02 -6.35
CA PRO A 294 5.55 18.85 -6.85
C PRO A 294 5.59 19.21 -8.34
N LYS A 295 6.66 19.89 -8.74
CA LYS A 295 6.96 20.27 -10.12
C LYS A 295 8.22 19.54 -10.56
N GLY A 296 8.43 19.40 -11.84
CA GLY A 296 9.60 18.76 -12.43
C GLY A 296 9.25 18.06 -13.74
N GLU A 297 10.22 17.44 -14.34
CA GLU A 297 9.99 16.60 -15.52
C GLU A 297 9.08 15.42 -15.17
N ASN A 298 8.19 15.09 -16.09
CA ASN A 298 7.30 13.94 -15.96
C ASN A 298 7.44 13.08 -17.21
N LYS A 299 8.08 11.94 -17.07
CA LYS A 299 8.23 11.00 -18.16
C LYS A 299 6.98 10.17 -18.34
N ARG A 300 6.63 9.85 -19.59
CA ARG A 300 5.59 8.88 -19.91
C ARG A 300 6.26 7.51 -19.97
N TYR A 301 5.65 6.55 -19.30
CA TYR A 301 6.03 5.15 -19.49
C TYR A 301 5.33 4.62 -20.72
N ASP A 302 6.11 4.15 -21.67
CA ASP A 302 5.65 3.43 -22.84
C ASP A 302 6.41 2.10 -22.92
N CYS A 303 5.70 1.01 -23.06
CA CYS A 303 6.28 -0.31 -23.22
C CYS A 303 6.09 -0.86 -24.64
N ASN A 304 5.62 -0.06 -25.58
CA ASN A 304 5.29 -0.45 -26.96
C ASN A 304 4.30 -1.63 -27.08
N TYR A 305 3.68 -2.04 -25.97
CA TYR A 305 2.69 -3.11 -25.97
C TYR A 305 1.32 -2.57 -26.34
N LYS A 306 0.71 -3.18 -27.35
CA LYS A 306 -0.67 -2.89 -27.75
C LYS A 306 -1.57 -4.02 -27.27
N PRO A 307 -2.47 -3.77 -26.28
CA PRO A 307 -3.44 -4.76 -25.83
C PRO A 307 -4.32 -5.23 -27.00
N LEU A 308 -4.82 -6.45 -26.91
CA LEU A 308 -5.80 -6.97 -27.87
C LEU A 308 -6.98 -6.00 -27.98
N ILE A 309 -7.48 -5.82 -29.20
CA ILE A 309 -8.61 -4.93 -29.46
C ILE A 309 -9.84 -5.53 -28.79
N GLN A 310 -10.38 -4.81 -27.81
CA GLN A 310 -11.58 -5.19 -27.09
C GLN A 310 -12.69 -4.21 -27.46
N THR A 311 -13.70 -4.70 -28.16
CA THR A 311 -14.88 -3.92 -28.58
C THR A 311 -16.05 -4.27 -27.68
N GLN A 312 -16.81 -3.26 -27.30
CA GLN A 312 -18.10 -3.42 -26.63
C GLN A 312 -19.19 -2.80 -27.49
N ILE A 313 -20.14 -3.62 -27.91
CA ILE A 313 -21.35 -3.14 -28.55
C ILE A 313 -22.27 -2.62 -27.43
N PHE A 314 -22.76 -1.41 -27.57
CA PHE A 314 -23.58 -0.73 -26.55
C PHE A 314 -25.02 -0.59 -27.03
#